data_4fdedd4eaa24ae84c9b3cb2cfc32468a
#
_entry.id   4fdedd4eaa24ae84c9b3cb2cfc32468a
#
_cell.length_a   1.000
_cell.length_b   1.000
_cell.length_c   1.000
_cell.angle_alpha   90.00
_cell.angle_beta   90.00
_cell.angle_gamma   90.00
#
_symmetry.space_group_name_H-M   'P 1'
#
loop_
_entity.id
_entity.type
_entity.pdbx_description
1 polymer ?
#
loop_
_entity_poly.entity_id
_entity_poly.type
_entity_poly.pdbx_seq_one_letter_code
_entity_poly.pdbx_strand_id
1 'polypeptide(L)'
;NYLDSRTKEDVEELASHHYEIWAKETGNPQPNCMFPAMFARWMMNNCEGFKEKGRKFMHNAPYILANLAGLSAEDAFIDWGTMSGWGLGYRVTEKKWSKEQLEILGIPMEMMPKIQKPWDIIGTLSETFAKETGLKPGIPICAGAGDTMQSMIGCGVIKPDQAADVAGTCAMFCIATDGINEELSKPENELIFNSGTLENTYFYWGFIRTGGLALRWYRDNVCNEAGNGAYFDELNEKAQNVPCGSNGVLFLP
;
A
#
# COMPACT_ATOMS: atom_id res chain seq x y z
N ASN A 1 9.01 1.77 -5.73
CA ASN A 1 9.14 3.13 -5.18
C ASN A 1 7.97 3.96 -5.70
N TYR A 2 7.18 4.56 -4.80
CA TYR A 2 6.00 5.38 -5.12
C TYR A 2 6.30 6.67 -5.94
N LEU A 3 7.56 7.02 -6.09
CA LEU A 3 8.03 8.12 -6.96
C LEU A 3 8.40 7.64 -8.38
N ASP A 4 8.39 6.34 -8.63
CA ASP A 4 8.76 5.77 -9.92
C ASP A 4 7.59 5.91 -10.90
N SER A 5 7.80 6.62 -11.99
CA SER A 5 6.78 6.90 -13.01
C SER A 5 6.97 6.12 -14.32
N ARG A 6 7.85 5.09 -14.34
CA ARG A 6 8.09 4.29 -15.55
C ARG A 6 6.83 3.60 -16.07
N THR A 7 5.86 3.38 -15.22
CA THR A 7 4.58 2.73 -15.54
C THR A 7 3.53 3.67 -16.11
N LYS A 8 3.86 4.95 -16.35
CA LYS A 8 2.89 5.97 -16.76
C LYS A 8 2.13 5.61 -18.04
N GLU A 9 2.85 5.14 -19.06
CA GLU A 9 2.25 4.74 -20.34
C GLU A 9 1.31 3.55 -20.18
N ASP A 10 1.70 2.53 -19.40
CA ASP A 10 0.84 1.39 -19.06
C ASP A 10 -0.43 1.83 -18.29
N VAL A 11 -0.30 2.80 -17.38
CA VAL A 11 -1.44 3.35 -16.64
C VAL A 11 -2.40 4.08 -17.55
N GLU A 12 -1.91 4.95 -18.45
CA GLU A 12 -2.72 5.70 -19.41
C GLU A 12 -3.44 4.76 -20.38
N GLU A 13 -2.75 3.72 -20.88
CA GLU A 13 -3.34 2.69 -21.73
C GLU A 13 -4.51 2.00 -21.03
N LEU A 14 -4.29 1.44 -19.85
CA LEU A 14 -5.32 0.69 -19.13
C LEU A 14 -6.47 1.57 -18.64
N ALA A 15 -6.20 2.81 -18.22
CA ALA A 15 -7.23 3.74 -17.80
C ALA A 15 -8.15 4.13 -18.96
N SER A 16 -7.64 4.22 -20.21
CA SER A 16 -8.44 4.55 -21.39
C SER A 16 -9.50 3.51 -21.75
N HIS A 17 -9.34 2.26 -21.28
CA HIS A 17 -10.27 1.17 -21.53
C HIS A 17 -11.46 1.11 -20.56
N HIS A 18 -11.45 1.89 -19.47
CA HIS A 18 -12.55 1.98 -18.49
C HIS A 18 -13.06 0.62 -17.99
N TYR A 19 -12.16 -0.23 -17.53
CA TYR A 19 -12.54 -1.55 -17.00
C TYR A 19 -13.30 -1.45 -15.68
N GLU A 20 -14.62 -1.65 -15.71
CA GLU A 20 -15.47 -1.64 -14.51
C GLU A 20 -15.06 -2.69 -13.47
N ILE A 21 -14.41 -3.78 -13.92
CA ILE A 21 -13.94 -4.86 -13.06
C ILE A 21 -12.97 -4.37 -11.95
N TRP A 22 -12.20 -3.32 -12.21
CA TRP A 22 -11.28 -2.76 -11.21
C TRP A 22 -12.04 -2.32 -9.95
N ALA A 23 -12.98 -1.41 -10.07
CA ALA A 23 -13.77 -0.91 -8.95
C ALA A 23 -14.56 -2.02 -8.27
N LYS A 24 -15.20 -2.90 -9.05
CA LYS A 24 -16.06 -3.97 -8.54
C LYS A 24 -15.31 -5.00 -7.72
N GLU A 25 -14.12 -5.42 -8.13
CA GLU A 25 -13.39 -6.50 -7.49
C GLU A 25 -12.33 -6.01 -6.50
N THR A 26 -11.72 -4.84 -6.75
CA THR A 26 -10.65 -4.32 -5.89
C THR A 26 -11.04 -3.13 -5.04
N GLY A 27 -12.13 -2.42 -5.39
CA GLY A 27 -12.48 -1.12 -4.81
C GLY A 27 -11.68 0.05 -5.39
N ASN A 28 -10.69 -0.20 -6.24
CA ASN A 28 -9.86 0.82 -6.90
C ASN A 28 -10.37 1.00 -8.34
N PRO A 29 -10.87 2.18 -8.71
CA PRO A 29 -11.58 2.35 -9.98
C PRO A 29 -10.67 2.38 -11.21
N GLN A 30 -9.38 2.64 -11.03
CA GLN A 30 -8.44 2.80 -12.14
C GLN A 30 -7.00 2.43 -11.74
N PRO A 31 -6.14 2.13 -12.73
CA PRO A 31 -4.70 1.96 -12.49
C PRO A 31 -4.05 3.21 -11.90
N ASN A 32 -2.98 3.01 -11.13
CA ASN A 32 -2.18 4.09 -10.58
C ASN A 32 -0.70 3.71 -10.64
N CYS A 33 0.18 4.66 -10.96
CA CYS A 33 1.63 4.45 -11.05
C CYS A 33 2.25 3.88 -9.76
N MET A 34 1.60 4.06 -8.61
CA MET A 34 2.07 3.52 -7.33
C MET A 34 1.78 2.03 -7.16
N PHE A 35 0.87 1.45 -7.95
CA PHE A 35 0.45 0.08 -7.76
C PHE A 35 1.53 -0.92 -8.19
N PRO A 36 1.92 -1.87 -7.32
CA PRO A 36 2.82 -2.97 -7.68
C PRO A 36 2.38 -3.76 -8.91
N ALA A 37 1.07 -3.91 -9.14
CA ALA A 37 0.53 -4.53 -10.34
C ALA A 37 1.03 -3.87 -11.64
N MET A 38 1.15 -2.53 -11.64
CA MET A 38 1.68 -1.79 -12.79
C MET A 38 3.18 -2.02 -12.98
N PHE A 39 3.96 -2.10 -11.89
CA PHE A 39 5.37 -2.46 -11.99
C PHE A 39 5.57 -3.90 -12.49
N ALA A 40 4.71 -4.83 -12.03
CA ALA A 40 4.76 -6.21 -12.52
C ALA A 40 4.49 -6.26 -14.03
N ARG A 41 3.44 -5.57 -14.53
CA ARG A 41 3.16 -5.42 -15.96
C ARG A 41 4.35 -4.82 -16.70
N TRP A 42 4.91 -3.72 -16.20
CA TRP A 42 6.06 -3.06 -16.81
C TRP A 42 7.27 -4.01 -16.89
N MET A 43 7.57 -4.78 -15.83
CA MET A 43 8.66 -5.76 -15.84
C MET A 43 8.42 -6.88 -16.84
N MET A 44 7.20 -7.38 -16.96
CA MET A 44 6.81 -8.38 -17.95
C MET A 44 7.05 -7.90 -19.38
N ASN A 45 6.84 -6.61 -19.64
CA ASN A 45 6.93 -6.05 -20.99
C ASN A 45 8.33 -5.53 -21.35
N ASN A 46 9.12 -5.08 -20.37
CA ASN A 46 10.34 -4.31 -20.63
C ASN A 46 11.64 -4.98 -20.13
N CYS A 47 11.56 -5.98 -19.23
CA CYS A 47 12.76 -6.63 -18.72
C CYS A 47 13.06 -7.89 -19.52
N GLU A 48 14.17 -7.87 -20.27
CA GLU A 48 14.61 -9.01 -21.10
C GLU A 48 14.80 -10.29 -20.25
N GLY A 49 14.24 -11.38 -20.73
CA GLY A 49 14.29 -12.69 -20.07
C GLY A 49 13.52 -12.79 -18.75
N PHE A 50 12.75 -11.77 -18.39
CA PHE A 50 11.97 -11.82 -17.16
C PHE A 50 10.85 -12.85 -17.22
N LYS A 51 10.16 -12.98 -18.35
CA LYS A 51 9.09 -13.97 -18.58
C LYS A 51 9.58 -15.42 -18.42
N GLU A 52 10.81 -15.69 -18.87
CA GLU A 52 11.41 -17.03 -18.84
C GLU A 52 12.05 -17.37 -17.50
N LYS A 53 12.62 -16.37 -16.80
CA LYS A 53 13.42 -16.57 -15.59
C LYS A 53 12.68 -16.23 -14.31
N GLY A 54 11.73 -15.31 -14.37
CA GLY A 54 10.90 -14.93 -13.22
C GLY A 54 10.05 -16.10 -12.72
N ARG A 55 9.99 -16.30 -11.43
CA ARG A 55 9.21 -17.39 -10.82
C ARG A 55 7.98 -16.88 -10.10
N LYS A 56 8.16 -15.92 -9.21
CA LYS A 56 7.10 -15.36 -8.38
C LYS A 56 7.30 -13.88 -8.17
N PHE A 57 6.21 -13.12 -8.20
CA PHE A 57 6.21 -11.77 -7.68
C PHE A 57 6.08 -11.81 -6.16
N MET A 58 6.90 -11.08 -5.46
CA MET A 58 6.86 -10.98 -4.01
C MET A 58 7.09 -9.53 -3.55
N HIS A 59 6.43 -9.14 -2.48
CA HIS A 59 6.78 -7.94 -1.74
C HIS A 59 8.01 -8.16 -0.86
N ASN A 60 8.66 -7.08 -0.43
CA ASN A 60 9.89 -7.14 0.35
C ASN A 60 9.73 -7.92 1.65
N ALA A 61 8.68 -7.64 2.44
CA ALA A 61 8.48 -8.31 3.72
C ALA A 61 8.21 -9.82 3.55
N PRO A 62 7.26 -10.29 2.71
CA PRO A 62 7.11 -11.72 2.42
C PRO A 62 8.38 -12.37 1.90
N TYR A 63 9.17 -11.68 1.06
CA TYR A 63 10.45 -12.21 0.55
C TYR A 63 11.46 -12.44 1.69
N ILE A 64 11.61 -11.47 2.60
CA ILE A 64 12.49 -11.59 3.75
C ILE A 64 12.03 -12.74 4.65
N LEU A 65 10.74 -12.79 4.99
CA LEU A 65 10.19 -13.83 5.85
C LEU A 65 10.31 -15.23 5.25
N ALA A 66 10.10 -15.37 3.94
CA ALA A 66 10.30 -16.63 3.22
C ALA A 66 11.76 -17.11 3.32
N ASN A 67 12.72 -16.21 3.13
CA ASN A 67 14.14 -16.55 3.29
C ASN A 67 14.47 -16.94 4.73
N LEU A 68 14.00 -16.20 5.74
CA LEU A 68 14.20 -16.55 7.15
C LEU A 68 13.68 -17.95 7.49
N ALA A 69 12.56 -18.33 6.88
CA ALA A 69 11.95 -19.66 7.04
C ALA A 69 12.60 -20.74 6.14
N GLY A 70 13.47 -20.36 5.20
CA GLY A 70 14.05 -21.29 4.22
C GLY A 70 13.04 -21.83 3.20
N LEU A 71 12.01 -21.07 2.87
CA LEU A 71 10.98 -21.46 1.90
C LEU A 71 11.51 -21.40 0.46
N SER A 72 10.98 -22.27 -0.38
CA SER A 72 11.22 -22.24 -1.82
C SER A 72 10.34 -21.22 -2.54
N ALA A 73 10.62 -20.95 -3.82
CA ALA A 73 9.76 -20.09 -4.64
C ALA A 73 8.32 -20.64 -4.78
N GLU A 74 8.14 -21.95 -4.74
CA GLU A 74 6.82 -22.59 -4.82
C GLU A 74 5.96 -22.31 -3.58
N ASP A 75 6.61 -21.97 -2.45
CA ASP A 75 5.96 -21.61 -1.19
C ASP A 75 5.84 -20.10 -1.00
N ALA A 76 6.15 -19.31 -2.04
CA ALA A 76 6.01 -17.88 -2.03
C ALA A 76 4.59 -17.47 -1.60
N PHE A 77 4.51 -16.52 -0.68
CA PHE A 77 3.25 -16.08 -0.09
C PHE A 77 3.14 -14.56 -0.05
N ILE A 78 1.93 -14.11 0.19
CA ILE A 78 1.58 -12.73 0.51
C ILE A 78 0.41 -12.77 1.50
N ASP A 79 0.38 -11.87 2.48
CA ASP A 79 -0.82 -11.71 3.29
C ASP A 79 -1.89 -10.92 2.54
N TRP A 80 -3.15 -11.06 2.93
CA TRP A 80 -4.26 -10.42 2.22
C TRP A 80 -4.29 -8.89 2.31
N GLY A 81 -3.71 -8.30 3.37
CA GLY A 81 -3.58 -6.85 3.48
C GLY A 81 -2.58 -6.33 2.44
N THR A 82 -1.38 -6.91 2.41
CA THR A 82 -0.36 -6.59 1.41
C THR A 82 -0.81 -6.95 -0.01
N MET A 83 -1.59 -8.05 -0.19
CA MET A 83 -2.23 -8.37 -1.48
C MET A 83 -3.08 -7.20 -1.97
N SER A 84 -3.90 -6.61 -1.11
CA SER A 84 -4.73 -5.47 -1.50
C SER A 84 -3.90 -4.23 -1.85
N GLY A 85 -2.68 -4.14 -1.35
CA GLY A 85 -1.70 -3.11 -1.72
C GLY A 85 -1.15 -3.25 -3.15
N TRP A 86 -1.41 -4.37 -3.85
CA TRP A 86 -1.11 -4.51 -5.29
C TRP A 86 -1.90 -3.53 -6.15
N GLY A 87 -3.01 -3.03 -5.64
CA GLY A 87 -3.90 -2.10 -6.30
C GLY A 87 -4.88 -2.74 -7.28
N LEU A 88 -4.43 -3.65 -8.14
CA LEU A 88 -5.23 -4.39 -9.14
C LEU A 88 -4.83 -5.87 -9.16
N GLY A 89 -5.60 -6.69 -9.88
CA GLY A 89 -5.28 -8.10 -10.12
C GLY A 89 -5.90 -9.08 -9.12
N TYR A 90 -6.79 -8.62 -8.23
CA TYR A 90 -7.36 -9.45 -7.16
C TYR A 90 -8.83 -9.13 -6.90
N ARG A 91 -9.47 -10.03 -6.13
CA ARG A 91 -10.80 -9.87 -5.55
C ARG A 91 -10.67 -9.65 -4.05
N VAL A 92 -10.84 -8.42 -3.62
CA VAL A 92 -10.52 -7.99 -2.26
C VAL A 92 -11.39 -8.69 -1.20
N THR A 93 -12.68 -8.91 -1.46
CA THR A 93 -13.60 -9.57 -0.53
C THR A 93 -13.38 -11.08 -0.45
N GLU A 94 -13.04 -11.72 -1.58
CA GLU A 94 -12.77 -13.15 -1.65
C GLU A 94 -11.36 -13.54 -1.20
N LYS A 95 -10.45 -12.55 -1.05
CA LYS A 95 -9.03 -12.76 -0.75
C LYS A 95 -8.36 -13.70 -1.77
N LYS A 96 -8.59 -13.45 -3.07
CA LYS A 96 -8.09 -14.27 -4.17
C LYS A 96 -7.53 -13.41 -5.30
N TRP A 97 -6.59 -13.96 -6.05
CA TRP A 97 -6.20 -13.38 -7.33
C TRP A 97 -7.32 -13.50 -8.34
N SER A 98 -7.50 -12.49 -9.17
CA SER A 98 -8.49 -12.47 -10.25
C SER A 98 -7.82 -12.85 -11.57
N LYS A 99 -8.23 -14.01 -12.12
CA LYS A 99 -7.69 -14.49 -13.39
C LYS A 99 -7.94 -13.47 -14.51
N GLU A 100 -9.14 -12.92 -14.59
CA GLU A 100 -9.53 -11.96 -15.61
C GLU A 100 -8.70 -10.68 -15.53
N GLN A 101 -8.52 -10.11 -14.35
CA GLN A 101 -7.69 -8.93 -14.16
C GLN A 101 -6.21 -9.18 -14.47
N LEU A 102 -5.68 -10.34 -14.06
CA LEU A 102 -4.30 -10.71 -14.36
C LEU A 102 -4.06 -10.91 -15.85
N GLU A 103 -5.05 -11.46 -16.59
CA GLU A 103 -5.00 -11.56 -18.07
C GLU A 103 -4.95 -10.16 -18.72
N ILE A 104 -5.77 -9.21 -18.26
CA ILE A 104 -5.73 -7.81 -18.72
C ILE A 104 -4.36 -7.17 -18.42
N LEU A 105 -3.80 -7.43 -17.24
CA LEU A 105 -2.48 -6.93 -16.84
C LEU A 105 -1.31 -7.62 -17.56
N GLY A 106 -1.56 -8.75 -18.26
CA GLY A 106 -0.52 -9.56 -18.90
C GLY A 106 0.39 -10.28 -17.88
N ILE A 107 -0.14 -10.61 -16.71
CA ILE A 107 0.59 -11.27 -15.63
C ILE A 107 0.10 -12.72 -15.49
N PRO A 108 0.98 -13.73 -15.67
CA PRO A 108 0.61 -15.12 -15.48
C PRO A 108 0.19 -15.45 -14.04
N MET A 109 -0.92 -16.16 -13.88
CA MET A 109 -1.44 -16.55 -12.56
C MET A 109 -0.41 -17.38 -11.74
N GLU A 110 0.38 -18.20 -12.40
CA GLU A 110 1.41 -19.03 -11.77
C GLU A 110 2.56 -18.20 -11.16
N MET A 111 2.72 -16.94 -11.57
CA MET A 111 3.71 -16.04 -10.96
C MET A 111 3.18 -15.36 -9.69
N MET A 112 1.90 -15.51 -9.38
CA MET A 112 1.33 -14.92 -8.17
C MET A 112 1.60 -15.79 -6.94
N PRO A 113 1.93 -15.17 -5.78
CA PRO A 113 2.18 -15.88 -4.53
C PRO A 113 0.88 -16.41 -3.92
N LYS A 114 0.96 -17.38 -3.03
CA LYS A 114 -0.18 -17.88 -2.24
C LYS A 114 -0.66 -16.78 -1.29
N ILE A 115 -1.97 -16.56 -1.22
CA ILE A 115 -2.54 -15.60 -0.27
C ILE A 115 -2.75 -16.29 1.08
N GLN A 116 -2.25 -15.67 2.15
CA GLN A 116 -2.31 -16.16 3.53
C GLN A 116 -3.06 -15.17 4.41
N LYS A 117 -3.58 -15.63 5.53
CA LYS A 117 -4.03 -14.73 6.60
C LYS A 117 -2.81 -14.10 7.27
N PRO A 118 -2.86 -12.85 7.70
CA PRO A 118 -1.72 -12.19 8.35
C PRO A 118 -1.12 -12.94 9.55
N TRP A 119 -1.94 -13.70 10.26
CA TRP A 119 -1.53 -14.49 11.44
C TRP A 119 -1.20 -15.96 11.14
N ASP A 120 -1.31 -16.42 9.89
CA ASP A 120 -0.91 -17.77 9.54
C ASP A 120 0.59 -17.96 9.75
N ILE A 121 0.97 -19.08 10.32
CA ILE A 121 2.37 -19.46 10.44
C ILE A 121 2.82 -20.01 9.09
N ILE A 122 3.74 -19.27 8.43
CA ILE A 122 4.27 -19.63 7.11
C ILE A 122 5.48 -20.57 7.19
N GLY A 123 6.04 -20.72 8.36
CA GLY A 123 7.21 -21.53 8.63
C GLY A 123 7.84 -21.21 9.98
N THR A 124 9.05 -21.68 10.18
CA THR A 124 9.84 -21.38 11.39
C THR A 124 11.22 -20.91 11.03
N LEU A 125 11.86 -20.13 11.91
CA LEU A 125 13.21 -19.65 11.70
C LEU A 125 14.18 -20.82 11.44
N SER A 126 14.84 -20.80 10.29
CA SER A 126 15.76 -21.83 9.85
C SER A 126 17.03 -21.84 10.71
N GLU A 127 17.70 -22.99 10.78
CA GLU A 127 18.97 -23.12 11.53
C GLU A 127 20.06 -22.16 11.03
N THR A 128 20.10 -21.92 9.72
CA THR A 128 21.08 -21.01 9.11
C THR A 128 20.92 -19.61 9.65
N PHE A 129 19.71 -19.04 9.56
CA PHE A 129 19.45 -17.68 10.04
C PHE A 129 19.45 -17.58 11.57
N ALA A 130 19.10 -18.66 12.28
CA ALA A 130 19.22 -18.71 13.73
C ALA A 130 20.68 -18.52 14.18
N LYS A 131 21.62 -19.14 13.48
CA LYS A 131 23.07 -18.98 13.75
C LYS A 131 23.55 -17.56 13.46
N GLU A 132 23.09 -16.95 12.37
CA GLU A 132 23.50 -15.59 11.97
C GLU A 132 22.95 -14.51 12.93
N THR A 133 21.74 -14.71 13.44
CA THR A 133 21.05 -13.73 14.28
C THR A 133 21.24 -13.94 15.79
N GLY A 134 21.75 -15.09 16.19
CA GLY A 134 21.83 -15.51 17.59
C GLY A 134 20.48 -15.90 18.22
N LEU A 135 19.42 -16.02 17.41
CA LEU A 135 18.09 -16.46 17.83
C LEU A 135 18.03 -17.99 17.90
N LYS A 136 17.00 -18.51 18.57
CA LYS A 136 16.75 -19.95 18.59
C LYS A 136 16.13 -20.42 17.26
N PRO A 137 16.56 -21.54 16.68
CA PRO A 137 15.86 -22.12 15.54
C PRO A 137 14.46 -22.56 15.93
N GLY A 138 13.56 -22.63 14.95
CA GLY A 138 12.18 -23.10 15.18
C GLY A 138 11.22 -22.04 15.72
N ILE A 139 11.63 -20.78 15.87
CA ILE A 139 10.70 -19.68 16.21
C ILE A 139 9.66 -19.56 15.09
N PRO A 140 8.34 -19.58 15.42
CA PRO A 140 7.27 -19.41 14.41
C PRO A 140 7.38 -18.07 13.71
N ILE A 141 7.15 -18.05 12.39
CA ILE A 141 7.11 -16.86 11.55
C ILE A 141 5.69 -16.70 11.01
N CYS A 142 5.03 -15.60 11.33
CA CYS A 142 3.71 -15.24 10.80
C CYS A 142 3.84 -14.59 9.40
N ALA A 143 2.79 -14.68 8.59
CA ALA A 143 2.74 -14.03 7.28
C ALA A 143 2.88 -12.50 7.40
N GLY A 144 2.39 -11.92 8.49
CA GLY A 144 2.48 -10.48 8.75
C GLY A 144 1.43 -9.66 8.02
N ALA A 145 1.63 -8.36 7.98
CA ALA A 145 0.81 -7.42 7.21
C ALA A 145 1.61 -6.15 6.89
N GLY A 146 1.10 -5.34 5.97
CA GLY A 146 1.68 -4.04 5.63
C GLY A 146 1.64 -3.06 6.82
N ASP A 147 2.55 -2.09 6.82
CA ASP A 147 2.72 -1.08 7.88
C ASP A 147 1.45 -0.26 8.14
N THR A 148 0.79 0.20 7.09
CA THR A 148 -0.48 0.95 7.19
C THR A 148 -1.57 0.12 7.89
N MET A 149 -1.74 -1.15 7.51
CA MET A 149 -2.74 -2.05 8.09
C MET A 149 -2.47 -2.28 9.59
N GLN A 150 -1.20 -2.42 9.96
CA GLN A 150 -0.79 -2.55 11.35
C GLN A 150 -0.96 -1.24 12.13
N SER A 151 -0.68 -0.10 11.50
CA SER A 151 -0.90 1.22 12.11
C SER A 151 -2.37 1.46 12.41
N MET A 152 -3.28 1.05 11.53
CA MET A 152 -4.72 1.12 11.76
C MET A 152 -5.12 0.36 13.04
N ILE A 153 -4.61 -0.88 13.22
CA ILE A 153 -4.84 -1.64 14.45
C ILE A 153 -4.23 -0.94 15.66
N GLY A 154 -2.99 -0.45 15.53
CA GLY A 154 -2.29 0.25 16.61
C GLY A 154 -3.03 1.51 17.08
N CYS A 155 -3.73 2.20 16.19
CA CYS A 155 -4.59 3.34 16.49
C CYS A 155 -6.00 2.93 16.96
N GLY A 156 -6.31 1.63 17.04
CA GLY A 156 -7.63 1.13 17.41
C GLY A 156 -8.69 1.26 16.32
N VAL A 157 -8.28 1.48 15.07
CA VAL A 157 -9.19 1.56 13.90
C VAL A 157 -9.47 0.15 13.40
N ILE A 158 -10.52 -0.46 13.93
CA ILE A 158 -10.88 -1.87 13.70
C ILE A 158 -12.37 -2.06 13.34
N LYS A 159 -13.12 -0.97 13.25
CA LYS A 159 -14.56 -0.97 12.95
C LYS A 159 -14.86 0.09 11.89
N PRO A 160 -15.93 -0.09 11.10
CA PRO A 160 -16.43 0.95 10.19
C PRO A 160 -16.62 2.29 10.91
N ASP A 161 -16.51 3.38 10.17
CA ASP A 161 -16.64 4.77 10.60
C ASP A 161 -15.55 5.27 11.59
N GLN A 162 -14.56 4.43 11.88
CA GLN A 162 -13.35 4.89 12.57
C GLN A 162 -12.32 5.38 11.54
N ALA A 163 -11.57 6.41 11.91
CA ALA A 163 -10.57 7.01 11.04
C ALA A 163 -9.22 7.16 11.74
N ALA A 164 -8.16 7.18 10.98
CA ALA A 164 -6.81 7.52 11.42
C ALA A 164 -6.18 8.55 10.49
N ASP A 165 -5.51 9.52 11.08
CA ASP A 165 -4.63 10.45 10.38
C ASP A 165 -3.17 10.06 10.68
N VAL A 166 -2.45 9.63 9.65
CA VAL A 166 -1.03 9.31 9.75
C VAL A 166 -0.24 10.47 9.16
N ALA A 167 -0.08 11.51 9.97
CA ALA A 167 0.61 12.74 9.60
C ALA A 167 2.12 12.62 9.89
N GLY A 168 2.90 12.46 8.84
CA GLY A 168 4.36 12.45 8.89
C GLY A 168 4.96 13.37 7.80
N THR A 169 6.08 12.97 7.21
CA THR A 169 6.64 13.62 6.01
C THR A 169 5.60 13.67 4.89
N CYS A 170 4.91 12.55 4.67
CA CYS A 170 3.66 12.46 3.94
C CYS A 170 2.49 12.57 4.93
N ALA A 171 1.29 12.83 4.44
CA ALA A 171 0.06 12.70 5.23
C ALA A 171 -0.87 11.69 4.54
N MET A 172 -1.41 10.78 5.33
CA MET A 172 -2.36 9.78 4.87
C MET A 172 -3.55 9.75 5.82
N PHE A 173 -4.73 9.97 5.29
CA PHE A 173 -5.98 9.86 6.04
C PHE A 173 -6.70 8.58 5.63
N CYS A 174 -7.01 7.75 6.60
CA CYS A 174 -7.68 6.47 6.42
C CYS A 174 -9.05 6.47 7.11
N ILE A 175 -10.06 5.90 6.47
CA ILE A 175 -11.37 5.63 7.05
C ILE A 175 -11.73 4.17 6.87
N ALA A 176 -12.05 3.49 7.98
CA ALA A 176 -12.47 2.10 7.96
C ALA A 176 -13.91 1.95 7.46
N THR A 177 -14.15 0.90 6.68
CA THR A 177 -15.45 0.56 6.12
C THR A 177 -15.71 -0.95 6.27
N ASP A 178 -16.94 -1.37 6.03
CA ASP A 178 -17.35 -2.79 6.04
C ASP A 178 -17.25 -3.46 4.67
N GLY A 179 -16.84 -2.73 3.64
CA GLY A 179 -16.67 -3.24 2.29
C GLY A 179 -16.42 -2.15 1.26
N ILE A 180 -16.54 -2.49 -0.02
CA ILE A 180 -16.45 -1.56 -1.13
C ILE A 180 -17.68 -0.64 -1.11
N ASN A 181 -17.44 0.66 -1.20
CA ASN A 181 -18.46 1.69 -1.34
C ASN A 181 -18.36 2.30 -2.75
N GLU A 182 -19.41 2.16 -3.54
CA GLU A 182 -19.43 2.59 -4.94
C GLU A 182 -19.18 4.11 -5.10
N GLU A 183 -19.68 4.93 -4.18
CA GLU A 183 -19.46 6.37 -4.21
C GLU A 183 -18.00 6.74 -3.93
N LEU A 184 -17.38 6.10 -2.94
CA LEU A 184 -15.97 6.34 -2.60
C LEU A 184 -15.02 5.76 -3.65
N SER A 185 -15.43 4.71 -4.36
CA SER A 185 -14.65 4.06 -5.43
C SER A 185 -14.78 4.75 -6.79
N LYS A 186 -15.32 5.94 -6.87
CA LYS A 186 -15.36 6.72 -8.11
C LYS A 186 -13.97 7.30 -8.44
N PRO A 187 -13.57 7.33 -9.72
CA PRO A 187 -12.26 7.84 -10.14
C PRO A 187 -11.95 9.26 -9.65
N GLU A 188 -12.96 10.14 -9.65
CA GLU A 188 -12.81 11.53 -9.22
C GLU A 188 -12.46 11.73 -7.75
N ASN A 189 -12.66 10.72 -6.91
CA ASN A 189 -12.31 10.79 -5.49
C ASN A 189 -10.82 10.50 -5.23
N GLU A 190 -10.11 9.87 -6.19
CA GLU A 190 -8.70 9.50 -6.08
C GLU A 190 -8.34 8.71 -4.81
N LEU A 191 -9.35 8.05 -4.22
CA LEU A 191 -9.15 7.23 -3.02
C LEU A 191 -8.67 5.83 -3.39
N ILE A 192 -7.85 5.26 -2.53
CA ILE A 192 -7.36 3.89 -2.64
C ILE A 192 -8.06 3.02 -1.59
N PHE A 193 -8.50 1.85 -2.02
CA PHE A 193 -9.18 0.87 -1.17
C PHE A 193 -8.28 -0.31 -0.84
N ASN A 194 -8.26 -0.69 0.43
CA ASN A 194 -7.48 -1.82 0.91
C ASN A 194 -8.26 -2.71 1.88
N SER A 195 -7.84 -3.97 1.95
CA SER A 195 -8.19 -4.87 3.05
C SER A 195 -7.35 -4.55 4.27
N GLY A 196 -7.97 -4.53 5.43
CA GLY A 196 -7.25 -4.47 6.70
C GLY A 196 -6.61 -5.81 7.10
N THR A 197 -5.89 -5.81 8.22
CA THR A 197 -5.27 -7.01 8.78
C THR A 197 -6.31 -8.00 9.31
N LEU A 198 -7.33 -7.52 10.03
CA LEU A 198 -8.38 -8.36 10.60
C LEU A 198 -9.40 -8.81 9.55
N GLU A 199 -10.08 -9.91 9.81
CA GLU A 199 -11.16 -10.39 8.93
C GLU A 199 -12.26 -9.34 8.80
N ASN A 200 -12.77 -9.17 7.58
CA ASN A 200 -13.87 -8.25 7.25
C ASN A 200 -13.60 -6.79 7.64
N THR A 201 -12.34 -6.39 7.70
CA THR A 201 -11.94 -5.00 7.85
C THR A 201 -11.40 -4.46 6.54
N TYR A 202 -11.83 -3.28 6.18
CA TYR A 202 -11.44 -2.59 4.96
C TYR A 202 -11.28 -1.11 5.26
N PHE A 203 -10.58 -0.39 4.41
CA PHE A 203 -10.44 1.06 4.54
C PHE A 203 -10.17 1.74 3.22
N TYR A 204 -10.68 2.95 3.08
CA TYR A 204 -10.26 3.92 2.06
C TYR A 204 -9.20 4.84 2.63
N TRP A 205 -8.30 5.28 1.80
CA TRP A 205 -7.31 6.27 2.18
C TRP A 205 -6.97 7.22 1.04
N GLY A 206 -6.73 8.46 1.43
CA GLY A 206 -6.16 9.50 0.58
C GLY A 206 -4.73 9.81 1.03
N PHE A 207 -3.90 10.29 0.11
CA PHE A 207 -2.47 10.44 0.33
C PHE A 207 -1.97 11.79 -0.19
N ILE A 208 -1.31 12.55 0.69
CA ILE A 208 -0.60 13.79 0.35
C ILE A 208 0.90 13.51 0.51
N ARG A 209 1.64 13.59 -0.60
CA ARG A 209 3.07 13.19 -0.64
C ARG A 209 3.99 14.06 0.21
N THR A 210 3.60 15.29 0.49
CA THR A 210 4.43 16.31 1.12
C THR A 210 3.77 16.96 2.35
N GLY A 211 2.95 16.27 3.13
CA GLY A 211 2.25 16.80 4.29
C GLY A 211 3.16 17.57 5.26
N GLY A 212 3.78 16.90 6.20
CA GLY A 212 4.72 17.53 7.15
C GLY A 212 6.00 18.07 6.50
N LEU A 213 6.39 17.51 5.34
CA LEU A 213 7.51 18.03 4.56
C LEU A 213 7.21 19.44 4.02
N ALA A 214 5.99 19.71 3.57
CA ALA A 214 5.56 21.01 3.08
C ALA A 214 5.62 22.07 4.19
N LEU A 215 5.16 21.72 5.40
CA LEU A 215 5.26 22.63 6.54
C LEU A 215 6.72 22.92 6.93
N ARG A 216 7.59 21.92 6.90
CA ARG A 216 9.02 22.08 7.11
C ARG A 216 9.65 22.97 6.04
N TRP A 217 9.33 22.73 4.77
CA TRP A 217 9.79 23.54 3.66
C TRP A 217 9.36 25.02 3.83
N TYR A 218 8.12 25.26 4.22
CA TYR A 218 7.61 26.60 4.49
C TYR A 218 8.40 27.31 5.59
N ARG A 219 8.62 26.63 6.73
CA ARG A 219 9.48 27.15 7.80
C ARG A 219 10.88 27.52 7.29
N ASP A 220 11.51 26.59 6.58
CA ASP A 220 12.91 26.70 6.21
C ASP A 220 13.15 27.73 5.10
N ASN A 221 12.24 27.84 4.13
CA ASN A 221 12.46 28.62 2.90
C ASN A 221 11.62 29.89 2.80
N VAL A 222 10.46 29.94 3.42
CA VAL A 222 9.59 31.12 3.40
C VAL A 222 9.77 31.96 4.66
N CYS A 223 9.79 31.31 5.82
CA CYS A 223 10.02 31.99 7.09
C CYS A 223 11.50 32.24 7.41
N ASN A 224 12.42 31.59 6.70
CA ASN A 224 13.89 31.64 6.94
C ASN A 224 14.29 31.14 8.35
N GLU A 225 13.55 30.20 8.91
CA GLU A 225 13.75 29.61 10.24
C GLU A 225 14.29 28.18 10.15
N ALA A 226 15.21 27.92 9.20
CA ALA A 226 15.74 26.59 8.95
C ALA A 226 16.36 25.97 10.20
N GLY A 227 15.90 24.73 10.51
CA GLY A 227 16.35 23.99 11.69
C GLY A 227 15.75 24.42 13.01
N ASN A 228 15.00 25.53 13.08
CA ASN A 228 14.33 25.99 14.30
C ASN A 228 13.06 25.20 14.57
N GLY A 229 13.15 24.14 15.41
CA GLY A 229 12.01 23.30 15.79
C GLY A 229 10.95 24.06 16.58
N ALA A 230 11.33 25.01 17.43
CA ALA A 230 10.42 25.80 18.25
C ALA A 230 9.53 26.75 17.41
N TYR A 231 9.92 27.05 16.19
CA TYR A 231 9.13 27.90 15.30
C TYR A 231 7.80 27.26 14.87
N PHE A 232 7.66 25.95 14.98
CA PHE A 232 6.37 25.29 14.74
C PHE A 232 5.32 25.68 15.80
N ASP A 233 5.71 25.94 17.04
CA ASP A 233 4.79 26.39 18.09
C ASP A 233 4.27 27.78 17.74
N GLU A 234 5.12 28.69 17.27
CA GLU A 234 4.72 30.02 16.79
C GLU A 234 3.77 29.93 15.59
N LEU A 235 4.05 29.04 14.63
CA LEU A 235 3.15 28.81 13.49
C LEU A 235 1.79 28.27 13.94
N ASN A 236 1.75 27.36 14.91
CA ASN A 236 0.53 26.83 15.48
C ASN A 236 -0.28 27.91 16.20
N GLU A 237 0.36 28.77 17.00
CA GLU A 237 -0.30 29.91 17.64
C GLU A 237 -0.94 30.86 16.63
N LYS A 238 -0.22 31.19 15.54
CA LYS A 238 -0.77 32.00 14.45
C LYS A 238 -1.95 31.32 13.77
N ALA A 239 -1.86 30.00 13.52
CA ALA A 239 -2.91 29.24 12.86
C ALA A 239 -4.21 29.16 13.68
N GLN A 240 -4.14 29.15 15.02
CA GLN A 240 -5.34 29.13 15.89
C GLN A 240 -6.26 30.34 15.68
N ASN A 241 -5.72 31.45 15.20
CA ASN A 241 -6.49 32.67 14.95
C ASN A 241 -7.04 32.76 13.50
N VAL A 242 -6.78 31.73 12.67
CA VAL A 242 -7.25 31.69 11.29
C VAL A 242 -8.57 30.92 11.26
N PRO A 243 -9.63 31.46 10.64
CA PRO A 243 -10.91 30.77 10.57
C PRO A 243 -10.82 29.50 9.68
N CYS A 244 -11.68 28.52 9.95
CA CYS A 244 -11.81 27.34 9.11
C CYS A 244 -11.99 27.74 7.63
N GLY A 245 -11.26 27.08 6.74
CA GLY A 245 -11.22 27.43 5.32
C GLY A 245 -10.25 28.55 4.96
N SER A 246 -9.45 29.06 5.95
CA SER A 246 -8.32 30.00 5.73
C SER A 246 -8.66 31.19 4.80
N ASN A 247 -9.88 31.70 4.89
CA ASN A 247 -10.42 32.77 4.01
C ASN A 247 -10.29 32.45 2.50
N GLY A 248 -10.34 31.17 2.13
CA GLY A 248 -10.24 30.71 0.74
C GLY A 248 -8.81 30.55 0.24
N VAL A 249 -7.79 30.69 1.09
CA VAL A 249 -6.40 30.42 0.72
C VAL A 249 -6.15 28.93 0.69
N LEU A 250 -5.65 28.42 -0.43
CA LEU A 250 -5.23 27.03 -0.64
C LEU A 250 -3.71 26.97 -0.80
N PHE A 251 -3.10 25.98 -0.16
CA PHE A 251 -1.71 25.62 -0.36
C PHE A 251 -1.61 24.27 -1.07
N LEU A 252 -0.96 24.24 -2.23
CA LEU A 252 -0.72 23.02 -3.01
C LEU A 252 0.75 22.64 -2.85
N PRO A 253 1.06 21.63 -2.04
CA PRO A 253 2.44 21.22 -1.76
C PRO A 253 3.10 20.44 -2.91
#